data_a824502ce1e6ed8df44cda60fef61d4c
#
_entry.id   a824502ce1e6ed8df44cda60fef61d4c
#
_cell.length_a   1.000
_cell.length_b   1.000
_cell.length_c   1.000
_cell.angle_alpha   90.00
_cell.angle_beta   90.00
_cell.angle_gamma   90.00
#
_symmetry.space_group_name_H-M   'P 1'
#
loop_
_entity.id
_entity.type
_entity.pdbx_description
1 polymer ?
#
loop_
_entity_poly.entity_id
_entity_poly.type
_entity_poly.pdbx_seq_one_letter_code
_entity_poly.pdbx_strand_id
1 'polypeptide(L)'
;MGAVLSGSGSSVVTPGRARKRRRGLDAATWGVARRALVIVGATVATVTAVSLILLAAVPVFGVSVWTVLGSSMEPTLDDGSIVAVRNSDRPIQHGEIVVVGKPESWYREGKDASSHRDVLVKRVAAVPGDTLEVVDGEIRVNGTVVYSLKESGYPCPAVTGDYRHTLSGSEVMVLGDNAFFSLDSREVMCTMGIGGMFVDARQVRAHGRILAST
;
A
#
# COMPACT_ATOMS: atom_id res chain seq x y z
N MET A 1 116.47 12.82 -15.27
CA MET A 1 115.49 13.84 -15.66
C MET A 1 114.15 13.16 -15.68
N GLY A 2 113.43 13.29 -14.64
CA GLY A 2 112.16 12.61 -14.38
C GLY A 2 110.99 13.49 -14.69
N ALA A 3 109.93 12.90 -15.15
CA ALA A 3 108.61 13.54 -15.25
C ALA A 3 107.60 12.66 -14.55
N VAL A 4 106.96 13.26 -13.52
CA VAL A 4 105.89 12.68 -12.72
C VAL A 4 104.59 13.02 -13.41
N LEU A 5 103.77 12.00 -13.64
CA LEU A 5 102.39 12.18 -14.07
C LEU A 5 101.42 11.88 -12.93
N SER A 6 100.70 12.89 -12.52
CA SER A 6 99.63 12.84 -11.53
C SER A 6 98.37 12.23 -12.17
N GLY A 7 97.80 11.18 -11.59
CA GLY A 7 96.52 10.63 -12.00
C GLY A 7 95.43 11.13 -11.09
N SER A 8 94.46 11.85 -11.62
CA SER A 8 93.25 12.26 -10.95
C SER A 8 92.20 11.16 -11.00
N GLY A 9 91.87 10.59 -9.84
CA GLY A 9 90.82 9.64 -9.69
C GLY A 9 89.45 10.33 -9.64
N SER A 10 88.63 10.13 -10.64
CA SER A 10 87.24 10.53 -10.66
C SER A 10 86.40 9.48 -9.93
N SER A 11 85.88 9.83 -8.79
CA SER A 11 84.88 9.02 -8.10
C SER A 11 83.53 9.18 -8.72
N VAL A 12 83.03 8.14 -9.38
CA VAL A 12 81.66 8.05 -9.90
C VAL A 12 80.74 7.82 -8.70
N VAL A 13 79.93 8.85 -8.39
CA VAL A 13 78.85 8.77 -7.40
C VAL A 13 77.66 8.12 -8.07
N THR A 14 77.32 6.89 -7.75
CA THR A 14 76.10 6.19 -8.21
C THR A 14 74.93 6.72 -7.41
N PRO A 15 73.84 7.21 -8.06
CA PRO A 15 72.63 7.65 -7.37
C PRO A 15 71.95 6.44 -6.71
N GLY A 16 71.88 6.49 -5.39
CA GLY A 16 71.16 5.48 -4.62
C GLY A 16 69.67 5.42 -5.02
N ARG A 17 69.25 4.31 -5.56
CA ARG A 17 67.82 3.98 -5.80
C ARG A 17 67.07 4.06 -4.49
N ALA A 18 66.28 5.14 -4.27
CA ALA A 18 65.31 5.23 -3.18
C ALA A 18 64.32 4.08 -3.30
N ARG A 19 64.50 3.05 -2.51
CA ARG A 19 63.56 1.93 -2.36
C ARG A 19 62.31 2.46 -1.71
N LYS A 20 61.27 2.76 -2.51
CA LYS A 20 59.92 3.13 -2.07
C LYS A 20 59.42 1.99 -1.20
N ARG A 21 59.52 2.10 0.13
CA ARG A 21 58.94 1.19 1.09
C ARG A 21 57.45 1.23 0.90
N ARG A 22 56.91 0.28 0.15
CA ARG A 22 55.46 0.01 0.20
C ARG A 22 55.23 -0.44 1.64
N ARG A 23 54.59 0.45 2.43
CA ARG A 23 54.00 0.06 3.71
C ARG A 23 52.94 -0.97 3.38
N GLY A 24 53.28 -2.25 3.41
CA GLY A 24 52.32 -3.32 3.47
C GLY A 24 51.58 -3.15 4.79
N LEU A 25 50.27 -3.19 4.78
CA LEU A 25 49.49 -3.28 6.01
C LEU A 25 50.02 -4.47 6.79
N ASP A 26 50.43 -4.22 8.05
CA ASP A 26 50.99 -5.25 8.90
C ASP A 26 50.01 -6.39 9.08
N ALA A 27 50.45 -7.62 9.20
CA ALA A 27 49.58 -8.81 9.32
C ALA A 27 48.52 -8.68 10.43
N ALA A 28 48.80 -7.88 11.47
CA ALA A 28 47.88 -7.57 12.55
C ALA A 28 46.68 -6.70 12.05
N THR A 29 46.97 -5.66 11.25
CA THR A 29 45.90 -4.79 10.68
C THR A 29 45.03 -5.53 9.67
N TRP A 30 45.61 -6.45 8.90
CA TRP A 30 44.87 -7.36 8.00
C TRP A 30 43.94 -8.29 8.80
N GLY A 31 44.39 -8.82 9.94
CA GLY A 31 43.61 -9.67 10.82
C GLY A 31 42.39 -8.94 11.41
N VAL A 32 42.57 -7.70 11.84
CA VAL A 32 41.48 -6.86 12.39
C VAL A 32 40.48 -6.48 11.29
N ALA A 33 40.96 -6.05 10.13
CA ALA A 33 40.08 -5.69 9.00
C ALA A 33 39.24 -6.89 8.51
N ARG A 34 39.86 -8.08 8.43
CA ARG A 34 39.13 -9.29 8.06
C ARG A 34 38.05 -9.67 9.10
N ARG A 35 38.35 -9.58 10.39
CA ARG A 35 37.38 -9.84 11.46
C ARG A 35 36.24 -8.83 11.42
N ALA A 36 36.52 -7.54 11.25
CA ALA A 36 35.51 -6.50 11.09
C ALA A 36 34.59 -6.75 9.89
N LEU A 37 35.19 -7.14 8.74
CA LEU A 37 34.40 -7.45 7.54
C LEU A 37 33.49 -8.66 7.74
N VAL A 38 33.95 -9.70 8.41
CA VAL A 38 33.18 -10.90 8.74
C VAL A 38 32.01 -10.56 9.68
N ILE A 39 32.26 -9.75 10.71
CA ILE A 39 31.24 -9.33 11.67
C ILE A 39 30.18 -8.48 10.94
N VAL A 40 30.58 -7.48 10.17
CA VAL A 40 29.64 -6.64 9.40
C VAL A 40 28.85 -7.49 8.41
N GLY A 41 29.50 -8.40 7.70
CA GLY A 41 28.81 -9.31 6.77
C GLY A 41 27.81 -10.22 7.47
N ALA A 42 28.18 -10.78 8.64
CA ALA A 42 27.26 -11.60 9.43
C ALA A 42 26.08 -10.82 9.97
N THR A 43 26.30 -9.58 10.48
CA THR A 43 25.19 -8.73 10.97
C THR A 43 24.23 -8.33 9.85
N VAL A 44 24.75 -7.92 8.70
CA VAL A 44 23.93 -7.61 7.53
C VAL A 44 23.09 -8.82 7.09
N ALA A 45 23.74 -9.99 6.98
CA ALA A 45 23.05 -11.23 6.59
C ALA A 45 21.94 -11.59 7.61
N THR A 46 22.22 -11.46 8.91
CA THR A 46 21.23 -11.74 9.95
C THR A 46 20.06 -10.77 9.90
N VAL A 47 20.32 -9.47 9.78
CA VAL A 47 19.25 -8.45 9.66
C VAL A 47 18.40 -8.70 8.43
N THR A 48 19.03 -9.00 7.29
CA THR A 48 18.31 -9.31 6.05
C THR A 48 17.46 -10.57 6.20
N ALA A 49 18.00 -11.64 6.79
CA ALA A 49 17.25 -12.88 7.00
C ALA A 49 16.06 -12.67 7.95
N VAL A 50 16.23 -11.94 9.05
CA VAL A 50 15.16 -11.62 9.99
C VAL A 50 14.09 -10.75 9.29
N SER A 51 14.48 -9.75 8.51
CA SER A 51 13.54 -8.92 7.75
C SER A 51 12.72 -9.74 6.74
N LEU A 52 13.36 -10.67 6.03
CA LEU A 52 12.68 -11.55 5.10
C LEU A 52 11.69 -12.52 5.81
N ILE A 53 12.10 -13.06 6.97
CA ILE A 53 11.23 -13.91 7.78
C ILE A 53 10.03 -13.13 8.30
N LEU A 54 10.23 -11.91 8.79
CA LEU A 54 9.13 -11.04 9.25
C LEU A 54 8.19 -10.69 8.11
N LEU A 55 8.72 -10.36 6.94
CA LEU A 55 7.91 -10.05 5.75
C LEU A 55 7.10 -11.28 5.27
N ALA A 56 7.71 -12.46 5.27
CA ALA A 56 7.03 -13.72 4.95
C ALA A 56 5.99 -14.13 6.00
N ALA A 57 6.13 -13.67 7.24
CA ALA A 57 5.20 -13.96 8.32
C ALA A 57 3.91 -13.11 8.26
N VAL A 58 3.93 -11.95 7.58
CA VAL A 58 2.78 -11.04 7.48
C VAL A 58 1.48 -11.77 7.05
N PRO A 59 1.44 -12.57 5.97
CA PRO A 59 0.23 -13.30 5.60
C PRO A 59 -0.13 -14.41 6.59
N VAL A 60 0.85 -15.01 7.28
CA VAL A 60 0.59 -16.07 8.29
C VAL A 60 -0.17 -15.50 9.50
N PHE A 61 0.01 -14.22 9.82
CA PHE A 61 -0.73 -13.55 10.88
C PHE A 61 -2.08 -12.97 10.42
N GLY A 62 -2.54 -13.30 9.21
CA GLY A 62 -3.81 -12.82 8.67
C GLY A 62 -3.82 -11.29 8.46
N VAL A 63 -2.67 -10.69 8.18
CA VAL A 63 -2.56 -9.27 7.87
C VAL A 63 -2.41 -9.06 6.38
N SER A 64 -3.24 -8.18 5.81
CA SER A 64 -3.15 -7.72 4.43
C SER A 64 -2.68 -6.28 4.40
N VAL A 65 -1.79 -5.96 3.46
CA VAL A 65 -1.28 -4.59 3.27
C VAL A 65 -1.70 -4.10 1.89
N TRP A 66 -2.27 -2.89 1.84
CA TRP A 66 -2.82 -2.29 0.64
C TRP A 66 -2.37 -0.85 0.52
N THR A 67 -2.13 -0.40 -0.71
CA THR A 67 -1.93 1.02 -1.01
C THR A 67 -3.24 1.61 -1.51
N VAL A 68 -3.68 2.69 -0.89
CA VAL A 68 -4.85 3.48 -1.31
C VAL A 68 -4.45 4.28 -2.54
N LEU A 69 -5.21 4.18 -3.61
CA LEU A 69 -5.00 4.95 -4.83
C LEU A 69 -6.23 5.79 -5.14
N GLY A 70 -6.06 7.10 -5.09
CA GLY A 70 -7.09 8.12 -5.31
C GLY A 70 -7.76 8.59 -4.03
N SER A 71 -8.54 9.65 -4.16
CA SER A 71 -9.10 10.45 -3.08
C SER A 71 -10.46 9.98 -2.56
N SER A 72 -10.93 8.77 -2.94
CA SER A 72 -12.29 8.31 -2.61
C SER A 72 -12.55 8.10 -1.12
N MET A 73 -11.51 7.99 -0.30
CA MET A 73 -11.59 7.78 1.14
C MET A 73 -11.12 8.99 1.96
N GLU A 74 -10.79 10.10 1.30
CA GLU A 74 -10.50 11.36 2.00
C GLU A 74 -11.73 11.87 2.79
N PRO A 75 -11.52 12.49 3.94
CA PRO A 75 -10.24 12.77 4.61
C PRO A 75 -9.72 11.62 5.49
N THR A 76 -10.37 10.46 5.51
CA THR A 76 -10.00 9.33 6.38
C THR A 76 -8.70 8.66 5.94
N LEU A 77 -8.53 8.48 4.63
CA LEU A 77 -7.32 7.92 4.02
C LEU A 77 -6.96 8.76 2.80
N ASP A 78 -5.77 9.29 2.78
CA ASP A 78 -5.24 10.08 1.68
C ASP A 78 -4.76 9.19 0.52
N ASP A 79 -4.63 9.78 -0.67
CA ASP A 79 -4.01 9.11 -1.82
C ASP A 79 -2.56 8.73 -1.50
N GLY A 80 -2.18 7.50 -1.80
CA GLY A 80 -0.87 6.95 -1.48
C GLY A 80 -0.74 6.34 -0.09
N SER A 81 -1.74 6.48 0.79
CA SER A 81 -1.72 5.88 2.12
C SER A 81 -1.53 4.36 2.07
N ILE A 82 -0.76 3.82 3.00
CA ILE A 82 -0.59 2.37 3.18
C ILE A 82 -1.48 1.93 4.34
N VAL A 83 -2.38 1.01 4.07
CA VAL A 83 -3.31 0.48 5.05
C VAL A 83 -2.98 -0.98 5.33
N ALA A 84 -2.68 -1.29 6.60
CA ALA A 84 -2.53 -2.66 7.08
C ALA A 84 -3.82 -3.10 7.78
N VAL A 85 -4.44 -4.14 7.26
CA VAL A 85 -5.71 -4.69 7.77
C VAL A 85 -5.45 -6.06 8.37
N ARG A 86 -5.81 -6.26 9.63
CA ARG A 86 -5.88 -7.60 10.22
C ARG A 86 -7.21 -8.21 9.80
N ASN A 87 -7.16 -9.19 8.91
CA ASN A 87 -8.34 -9.89 8.46
C ASN A 87 -9.06 -10.59 9.63
N SER A 88 -10.36 -10.64 9.55
CA SER A 88 -11.21 -11.22 10.57
C SER A 88 -12.14 -12.27 9.96
N ASP A 89 -12.33 -13.39 10.66
CA ASP A 89 -13.32 -14.41 10.29
C ASP A 89 -14.74 -14.05 10.79
N ARG A 90 -14.87 -12.95 11.54
CA ARG A 90 -16.17 -12.46 11.98
C ARG A 90 -16.96 -11.87 10.81
N PRO A 91 -18.30 -11.78 10.92
CA PRO A 91 -19.09 -11.07 9.92
C PRO A 91 -18.65 -9.62 9.73
N ILE A 92 -18.75 -9.13 8.49
CA ILE A 92 -18.54 -7.73 8.13
C ILE A 92 -19.48 -6.86 8.94
N GLN A 93 -19.01 -5.70 9.42
CA GLN A 93 -19.79 -4.79 10.26
C GLN A 93 -19.89 -3.40 9.64
N HIS A 94 -20.93 -2.65 10.05
CA HIS A 94 -21.10 -1.24 9.68
C HIS A 94 -19.88 -0.41 10.07
N GLY A 95 -19.54 0.56 9.21
CA GLY A 95 -18.46 1.50 9.44
C GLY A 95 -17.06 0.94 9.22
N GLU A 96 -16.90 -0.37 8.98
CA GLU A 96 -15.60 -0.95 8.67
C GLU A 96 -15.08 -0.45 7.33
N ILE A 97 -13.78 -0.18 7.28
CA ILE A 97 -13.09 0.02 6.01
C ILE A 97 -12.71 -1.36 5.47
N VAL A 98 -13.14 -1.63 4.25
CA VAL A 98 -12.97 -2.91 3.58
C VAL A 98 -12.23 -2.74 2.27
N VAL A 99 -11.52 -3.79 1.87
CA VAL A 99 -10.93 -3.92 0.55
C VAL A 99 -11.82 -4.86 -0.25
N VAL A 100 -12.45 -4.35 -1.32
CA VAL A 100 -13.39 -5.12 -2.12
C VAL A 100 -12.91 -5.25 -3.56
N GLY A 101 -13.17 -6.41 -4.18
CA GLY A 101 -13.07 -6.55 -5.62
C GLY A 101 -14.13 -5.67 -6.28
N LYS A 102 -13.76 -4.93 -7.33
CA LYS A 102 -14.71 -4.14 -8.11
C LYS A 102 -15.69 -5.09 -8.81
N PRO A 103 -17.02 -4.96 -8.58
CA PRO A 103 -18.00 -5.77 -9.29
C PRO A 103 -17.93 -5.55 -10.81
N GLU A 104 -18.14 -6.60 -11.59
CA GLU A 104 -18.14 -6.51 -13.07
C GLU A 104 -19.17 -5.46 -13.56
N SER A 105 -20.33 -5.40 -12.92
CA SER A 105 -21.39 -4.43 -13.23
C SER A 105 -20.98 -2.96 -13.01
N TRP A 106 -19.90 -2.69 -12.32
CA TRP A 106 -19.39 -1.34 -12.04
C TRP A 106 -18.39 -0.84 -13.09
N TYR A 107 -18.01 -1.69 -14.06
CA TYR A 107 -17.16 -1.27 -15.18
C TYR A 107 -18.00 -0.49 -16.20
N ARG A 108 -17.51 0.67 -16.59
CA ARG A 108 -18.12 1.51 -17.62
C ARG A 108 -17.37 1.31 -18.93
N GLU A 109 -18.08 1.00 -19.98
CA GLU A 109 -17.48 0.90 -21.31
C GLU A 109 -16.72 2.19 -21.67
N GLY A 110 -15.47 2.04 -22.10
CA GLY A 110 -14.62 3.13 -22.58
C GLY A 110 -13.96 4.01 -21.52
N LYS A 111 -14.42 4.03 -20.25
CA LYS A 111 -13.81 4.85 -19.18
C LYS A 111 -12.85 4.08 -18.29
N ASP A 112 -13.06 2.78 -18.14
CA ASP A 112 -12.29 1.95 -17.23
C ASP A 112 -11.20 1.11 -17.90
N ALA A 113 -11.08 1.16 -19.25
CA ALA A 113 -10.11 0.36 -20.00
C ALA A 113 -8.65 0.64 -19.63
N SER A 114 -8.35 1.79 -19.03
CA SER A 114 -7.02 2.17 -18.56
C SER A 114 -6.83 2.08 -17.05
N SER A 115 -7.91 1.94 -16.27
CA SER A 115 -7.80 1.81 -14.82
C SER A 115 -7.79 0.33 -14.44
N HIS A 116 -6.61 -0.25 -14.30
CA HIS A 116 -6.38 -1.61 -13.77
C HIS A 116 -6.75 -1.74 -12.28
N ARG A 117 -7.76 -0.98 -11.83
CA ARG A 117 -8.18 -0.98 -10.43
C ARG A 117 -9.29 -2.00 -10.23
N ASP A 118 -8.91 -3.26 -10.11
CA ASP A 118 -9.86 -4.34 -9.81
C ASP A 118 -10.23 -4.40 -8.32
N VAL A 119 -9.68 -3.48 -7.53
CA VAL A 119 -9.83 -3.46 -6.07
C VAL A 119 -10.11 -2.02 -5.61
N LEU A 120 -11.09 -1.89 -4.72
CA LEU A 120 -11.52 -0.63 -4.14
C LEU A 120 -11.36 -0.70 -2.61
N VAL A 121 -11.00 0.43 -2.00
CA VAL A 121 -11.06 0.62 -0.55
C VAL A 121 -12.29 1.46 -0.26
N LYS A 122 -13.22 0.97 0.57
CA LYS A 122 -14.49 1.62 0.87
C LYS A 122 -14.91 1.36 2.31
N ARG A 123 -15.92 2.11 2.77
CA ARG A 123 -16.56 1.92 4.08
C ARG A 123 -17.88 1.18 3.92
N VAL A 124 -18.13 0.22 4.80
CA VAL A 124 -19.38 -0.53 4.85
C VAL A 124 -20.49 0.36 5.38
N ALA A 125 -21.53 0.55 4.58
CA ALA A 125 -22.72 1.30 4.95
C ALA A 125 -23.89 0.40 5.35
N ALA A 126 -24.06 -0.76 4.67
CA ALA A 126 -25.06 -1.75 5.03
C ALA A 126 -24.52 -3.17 4.84
N VAL A 127 -24.99 -4.08 5.68
CA VAL A 127 -24.62 -5.51 5.72
C VAL A 127 -25.84 -6.40 5.49
N PRO A 128 -25.66 -7.71 5.22
CA PRO A 128 -26.79 -8.64 5.07
C PRO A 128 -27.79 -8.56 6.23
N GLY A 129 -29.08 -8.49 5.87
CA GLY A 129 -30.20 -8.36 6.81
C GLY A 129 -30.62 -6.93 7.13
N ASP A 130 -29.84 -5.92 6.74
CA ASP A 130 -30.25 -4.53 6.87
C ASP A 130 -31.37 -4.18 5.90
N THR A 131 -32.17 -3.19 6.26
CA THR A 131 -33.13 -2.57 5.37
C THR A 131 -32.56 -1.25 4.85
N LEU A 132 -32.33 -1.20 3.54
CA LEU A 132 -31.97 0.00 2.80
C LEU A 132 -33.24 0.70 2.31
N GLU A 133 -33.32 1.99 2.52
CA GLU A 133 -34.38 2.85 1.99
C GLU A 133 -33.76 4.04 1.28
N VAL A 134 -34.35 4.43 0.15
CA VAL A 134 -34.08 5.71 -0.50
C VAL A 134 -35.41 6.44 -0.56
N VAL A 135 -35.58 7.46 0.26
CA VAL A 135 -36.81 8.20 0.43
C VAL A 135 -36.48 9.68 0.51
N ASP A 136 -37.20 10.51 -0.23
CA ASP A 136 -37.02 11.96 -0.24
C ASP A 136 -35.59 12.44 -0.50
N GLY A 137 -34.80 11.66 -1.25
CA GLY A 137 -33.40 11.96 -1.52
C GLY A 137 -32.46 11.65 -0.35
N GLU A 138 -32.89 10.85 0.60
CA GLU A 138 -32.08 10.33 1.68
C GLU A 138 -31.86 8.82 1.51
N ILE A 139 -30.62 8.40 1.69
CA ILE A 139 -30.25 6.99 1.79
C ILE A 139 -30.24 6.63 3.27
N ARG A 140 -31.10 5.71 3.64
CA ARG A 140 -31.27 5.26 5.03
C ARG A 140 -30.95 3.77 5.15
N VAL A 141 -30.30 3.41 6.24
CA VAL A 141 -30.08 2.02 6.63
C VAL A 141 -30.70 1.80 8.01
N ASN A 142 -31.64 0.88 8.09
CA ASN A 142 -32.42 0.61 9.31
C ASN A 142 -33.07 1.88 9.88
N GLY A 143 -33.57 2.75 8.99
CA GLY A 143 -34.18 4.03 9.35
C GLY A 143 -33.21 5.17 9.66
N THR A 144 -31.92 4.90 9.76
CA THR A 144 -30.88 5.94 10.03
C THR A 144 -30.36 6.48 8.70
N VAL A 145 -30.33 7.81 8.53
CA VAL A 145 -29.75 8.46 7.35
C VAL A 145 -28.24 8.23 7.34
N VAL A 146 -27.76 7.56 6.28
CA VAL A 146 -26.33 7.34 6.04
C VAL A 146 -25.76 8.31 5.01
N TYR A 147 -26.60 8.84 4.14
CA TYR A 147 -26.23 9.86 3.17
C TYR A 147 -27.46 10.64 2.68
N SER A 148 -27.32 11.95 2.54
CA SER A 148 -28.36 12.82 1.95
C SER A 148 -27.92 13.29 0.57
N LEU A 149 -28.58 12.78 -0.46
CA LEU A 149 -28.40 13.22 -1.86
C LEU A 149 -28.86 14.67 -2.02
N LYS A 150 -29.93 15.03 -1.32
CA LYS A 150 -30.55 16.35 -1.39
C LYS A 150 -29.66 17.43 -0.79
N GLU A 151 -29.13 17.19 0.41
CA GLU A 151 -28.27 18.14 1.11
C GLU A 151 -26.90 18.27 0.47
N SER A 152 -26.34 17.16 -0.01
CA SER A 152 -25.04 17.15 -0.69
C SER A 152 -25.08 17.73 -2.10
N GLY A 153 -26.26 17.82 -2.73
CA GLY A 153 -26.38 18.18 -4.14
C GLY A 153 -25.83 17.12 -5.08
N TYR A 154 -25.69 15.87 -4.62
CA TYR A 154 -25.15 14.78 -5.43
C TYR A 154 -26.13 14.41 -6.55
N PRO A 155 -25.71 14.41 -7.84
CA PRO A 155 -26.61 14.11 -8.95
C PRO A 155 -27.00 12.62 -8.92
N CYS A 156 -28.30 12.34 -8.89
CA CYS A 156 -28.84 10.99 -8.83
C CYS A 156 -30.00 10.78 -9.82
N PRO A 157 -29.77 10.90 -11.14
CA PRO A 157 -30.85 10.89 -12.14
C PRO A 157 -31.50 9.52 -12.33
N ALA A 158 -30.81 8.42 -12.00
CA ALA A 158 -31.34 7.07 -12.22
C ALA A 158 -32.30 6.58 -11.12
N VAL A 159 -32.41 7.31 -10.01
CA VAL A 159 -33.32 6.98 -8.92
C VAL A 159 -34.53 7.90 -8.98
N THR A 160 -35.69 7.34 -9.33
CA THR A 160 -36.97 8.03 -9.38
C THR A 160 -37.95 7.35 -8.42
N GLY A 161 -38.40 8.10 -7.41
CA GLY A 161 -39.32 7.58 -6.39
C GLY A 161 -38.63 6.86 -5.23
N ASP A 162 -39.47 6.37 -4.32
CA ASP A 162 -39.01 5.70 -3.13
C ASP A 162 -38.59 4.26 -3.41
N TYR A 163 -37.59 3.83 -2.71
CA TYR A 163 -37.04 2.47 -2.79
C TYR A 163 -36.85 1.87 -1.42
N ARG A 164 -37.18 0.60 -1.28
CA ARG A 164 -36.90 -0.18 -0.06
C ARG A 164 -36.45 -1.59 -0.44
N HIS A 165 -35.37 -2.04 0.20
CA HIS A 165 -34.79 -3.36 -0.02
C HIS A 165 -34.18 -3.89 1.28
N THR A 166 -34.42 -5.15 1.59
CA THR A 166 -33.69 -5.83 2.66
C THR A 166 -32.52 -6.60 2.04
N LEU A 167 -31.30 -6.31 2.46
CA LEU A 167 -30.09 -6.89 1.91
C LEU A 167 -30.10 -8.41 2.12
N SER A 168 -29.87 -9.15 1.05
CA SER A 168 -29.74 -10.62 1.08
C SER A 168 -28.44 -11.04 1.80
N GLY A 169 -28.27 -12.34 2.02
CA GLY A 169 -27.12 -12.88 2.75
C GLY A 169 -25.75 -12.63 2.14
N SER A 170 -25.69 -12.09 0.92
CA SER A 170 -24.43 -11.77 0.23
C SER A 170 -24.30 -10.30 -0.16
N GLU A 171 -25.31 -9.49 0.05
CA GLU A 171 -25.30 -8.08 -0.36
C GLU A 171 -24.66 -7.19 0.70
N VAL A 172 -23.70 -6.37 0.28
CA VAL A 172 -23.04 -5.36 1.11
C VAL A 172 -23.09 -4.03 0.37
N MET A 173 -23.48 -2.98 1.07
CA MET A 173 -23.42 -1.62 0.54
C MET A 173 -22.11 -0.96 1.03
N VAL A 174 -21.36 -0.40 0.09
CA VAL A 174 -20.10 0.25 0.40
C VAL A 174 -20.06 1.68 -0.14
N LEU A 175 -19.54 2.61 0.66
CA LEU A 175 -19.42 4.03 0.33
C LEU A 175 -17.98 4.51 0.47
N GLY A 176 -17.58 5.43 -0.39
CA GLY A 176 -16.38 6.22 -0.15
C GLY A 176 -16.69 7.40 0.75
N ASP A 177 -15.75 7.77 1.59
CA ASP A 177 -15.90 8.91 2.49
C ASP A 177 -15.94 10.23 1.71
N ASN A 178 -15.28 10.29 0.55
CA ASN A 178 -15.34 11.40 -0.40
C ASN A 178 -16.37 11.12 -1.51
N ALA A 179 -17.59 11.58 -1.30
CA ALA A 179 -18.74 11.26 -2.14
C ALA A 179 -18.55 11.58 -3.63
N PHE A 180 -17.99 12.75 -3.95
CA PHE A 180 -17.85 13.23 -5.33
C PHE A 180 -16.71 12.59 -6.12
N PHE A 181 -15.80 11.94 -5.43
CA PHE A 181 -14.62 11.29 -6.04
C PHE A 181 -14.60 9.78 -5.82
N SER A 182 -15.77 9.18 -5.55
CA SER A 182 -15.89 7.76 -5.22
C SER A 182 -16.75 7.00 -6.21
N LEU A 183 -16.16 5.99 -6.86
CA LEU A 183 -16.94 4.92 -7.46
C LEU A 183 -17.35 3.96 -6.34
N ASP A 184 -18.62 3.96 -5.97
CA ASP A 184 -19.18 3.18 -4.87
C ASP A 184 -20.66 2.84 -5.13
N SER A 185 -21.30 2.17 -4.17
CA SER A 185 -22.70 1.78 -4.27
C SER A 185 -23.63 2.96 -4.59
N ARG A 186 -23.37 4.15 -4.04
CA ARG A 186 -24.14 5.36 -4.28
C ARG A 186 -23.98 5.84 -5.73
N GLU A 187 -22.76 5.92 -6.23
CA GLU A 187 -22.50 6.32 -7.61
C GLU A 187 -23.15 5.36 -8.61
N VAL A 188 -23.07 4.06 -8.37
CA VAL A 188 -23.69 3.04 -9.21
C VAL A 188 -25.21 3.18 -9.17
N MET A 189 -25.81 3.33 -7.99
CA MET A 189 -27.22 3.57 -7.82
C MET A 189 -27.69 4.81 -8.59
N CYS A 190 -26.97 5.91 -8.46
CA CYS A 190 -27.35 7.19 -9.05
C CYS A 190 -27.16 7.26 -10.56
N THR A 191 -26.28 6.44 -11.13
CA THR A 191 -25.94 6.47 -12.58
C THR A 191 -26.56 5.32 -13.36
N MET A 192 -26.70 4.14 -12.75
CA MET A 192 -27.14 2.91 -13.40
C MET A 192 -28.44 2.36 -12.83
N GLY A 193 -28.93 2.94 -11.74
CA GLY A 193 -30.09 2.45 -11.00
C GLY A 193 -29.73 1.47 -9.89
N ILE A 194 -30.73 1.02 -9.17
CA ILE A 194 -30.59 0.25 -7.93
C ILE A 194 -30.05 -1.17 -8.18
N GLY A 195 -30.32 -1.75 -9.35
CA GLY A 195 -29.80 -3.06 -9.72
C GLY A 195 -28.26 -3.03 -9.87
N GLY A 196 -27.58 -3.84 -9.12
CA GLY A 196 -26.10 -3.97 -9.21
C GLY A 196 -25.29 -3.03 -8.32
N MET A 197 -25.95 -2.19 -7.52
CA MET A 197 -25.25 -1.29 -6.58
C MET A 197 -24.56 -2.02 -5.42
N PHE A 198 -24.97 -3.24 -5.12
CA PHE A 198 -24.39 -4.00 -4.02
C PHE A 198 -23.12 -4.75 -4.44
N VAL A 199 -22.20 -4.86 -3.52
CA VAL A 199 -21.03 -5.74 -3.62
C VAL A 199 -21.40 -7.08 -3.00
N ASP A 200 -20.99 -8.18 -3.61
CA ASP A 200 -21.11 -9.49 -2.99
C ASP A 200 -20.09 -9.61 -1.85
N ALA A 201 -20.55 -10.05 -0.68
CA ALA A 201 -19.68 -10.23 0.49
C ALA A 201 -18.45 -11.12 0.21
N ARG A 202 -18.55 -12.05 -0.76
CA ARG A 202 -17.45 -12.90 -1.22
C ARG A 202 -16.36 -12.12 -1.99
N GLN A 203 -16.67 -10.92 -2.48
CA GLN A 203 -15.71 -10.03 -3.12
C GLN A 203 -14.92 -9.18 -2.11
N VAL A 204 -15.28 -9.22 -0.83
CA VAL A 204 -14.51 -8.57 0.22
C VAL A 204 -13.23 -9.37 0.46
N ARG A 205 -12.11 -8.79 0.06
CA ARG A 205 -10.78 -9.42 0.12
C ARG A 205 -10.07 -9.22 1.45
N ALA A 206 -10.39 -8.11 2.13
CA ALA A 206 -9.88 -7.81 3.46
C ALA A 206 -10.89 -6.96 4.23
N HIS A 207 -11.15 -7.35 5.45
CA HIS A 207 -11.95 -6.59 6.40
C HIS A 207 -11.48 -6.88 7.82
N GLY A 208 -11.70 -5.94 8.73
CA GLY A 208 -11.33 -6.10 10.12
C GLY A 208 -10.70 -4.84 10.70
N ARG A 209 -9.76 -5.02 11.62
CA ARG A 209 -9.14 -3.88 12.29
C ARG A 209 -8.01 -3.30 11.43
N ILE A 210 -8.06 -1.99 11.18
CA ILE A 210 -6.93 -1.25 10.66
C ILE A 210 -5.87 -1.17 11.76
N LEU A 211 -4.66 -1.64 11.44
CA LEU A 211 -3.52 -1.65 12.35
C LEU A 211 -2.66 -0.40 12.20
N ALA A 212 -2.53 0.10 10.97
CA ALA A 212 -1.78 1.29 10.63
C ALA A 212 -2.33 1.92 9.34
N SER A 213 -2.34 3.24 9.28
CA SER A 213 -2.53 4.04 8.06
C SER A 213 -1.51 5.17 8.09
N THR A 214 -0.79 5.40 7.01
CA THR A 214 0.24 6.46 6.86
C THR A 214 -0.06 7.27 5.64
#